data_ffc8427ffe2b0e5aebca0119ceb9868a
#
_entry.id   ffc8427ffe2b0e5aebca0119ceb9868a
#
_cell.length_a   1.000
_cell.length_b   1.000
_cell.length_c   1.000
_cell.angle_alpha   90.00
_cell.angle_beta   90.00
_cell.angle_gamma   90.00
#
_symmetry.space_group_name_H-M   'P 1'
#
loop_
_entity.id
_entity.type
_entity.pdbx_description
1 polymer ?
#
loop_
_entity_poly.entity_id
_entity_poly.type
_entity_poly.pdbx_seq_one_letter_code
_entity_poly.pdbx_strand_id
1 'polypeptide(L)'
;GDNLCDRGRKPPSAVSAAISSWGVGTNLITSKDCPSFGGVYKLAAIQNAEGQFIPKIKISENTEKITNPGNKTIYRIYDKETHMLRADLICFADEVYDPEEDLLLFDPNATWKKTLLKGGTYTMKELLQPIFIHGECKYESPSVKEIAAFCKEEKATLWDETKRLFNPHKVYVDLSQKLYDTKTELLNEAHK
;
A
#
# COMPACT_ATOMS: atom_id res chain seq x y z
N GLY A 1 19.12 -4.03 -31.45
CA GLY A 1 19.17 -2.84 -30.64
C GLY A 1 19.26 -3.23 -29.19
N ASP A 2 20.38 -2.90 -28.55
CA ASP A 2 20.58 -3.18 -27.12
C ASP A 2 19.55 -2.40 -26.31
N ASN A 3 18.70 -3.14 -25.62
CA ASN A 3 17.61 -2.62 -24.83
C ASN A 3 18.14 -1.76 -23.68
N LEU A 4 18.05 -0.45 -23.82
CA LEU A 4 18.33 0.51 -22.76
C LEU A 4 17.49 0.28 -21.50
N CYS A 5 16.40 -0.50 -21.61
CA CYS A 5 15.57 -0.93 -20.49
C CYS A 5 16.06 -2.22 -19.81
N ASP A 6 16.96 -2.98 -20.44
CA ASP A 6 17.32 -4.32 -20.00
C ASP A 6 18.31 -4.37 -18.82
N ARG A 7 18.96 -3.28 -18.45
CA ARG A 7 20.02 -3.29 -17.44
C ARG A 7 19.70 -2.54 -16.15
N GLY A 8 18.45 -2.15 -15.90
CA GLY A 8 18.07 -1.49 -14.64
C GLY A 8 18.80 -0.17 -14.32
N ARG A 9 19.76 0.26 -15.16
CA ARG A 9 20.51 1.50 -15.03
C ARG A 9 20.42 2.25 -16.35
N LYS A 10 19.40 3.08 -16.48
CA LYS A 10 19.40 4.08 -17.56
C LYS A 10 20.49 5.10 -17.27
N PRO A 11 21.40 5.37 -18.20
CA PRO A 11 22.28 6.51 -18.06
C PRO A 11 21.43 7.79 -17.97
N PRO A 12 21.86 8.82 -17.22
CA PRO A 12 21.12 10.08 -17.07
C PRO A 12 20.68 10.70 -18.41
N SER A 13 21.45 10.50 -19.48
CA SER A 13 21.16 10.93 -20.84
C SER A 13 19.94 10.25 -21.47
N ALA A 14 19.55 9.05 -21.03
CA ALA A 14 18.39 8.35 -21.55
C ALA A 14 17.06 8.86 -20.94
N VAL A 15 17.10 9.51 -19.77
CA VAL A 15 15.94 10.06 -19.10
C VAL A 15 15.42 11.32 -19.80
N SER A 16 16.31 12.08 -20.43
CA SER A 16 16.01 13.31 -21.15
C SER A 16 15.98 13.15 -22.68
N ALA A 17 16.19 11.94 -23.19
CA ALA A 17 16.13 11.70 -24.64
C ALA A 17 14.70 11.78 -25.17
N ALA A 18 14.48 12.52 -26.25
CA ALA A 18 13.21 12.63 -26.95
C ALA A 18 12.92 11.34 -27.77
N ILE A 19 12.61 10.25 -27.05
CA ILE A 19 12.29 8.95 -27.64
C ILE A 19 10.78 8.78 -27.63
N SER A 20 10.19 8.55 -28.82
CA SER A 20 8.74 8.45 -29.02
C SER A 20 8.20 7.01 -28.91
N SER A 21 9.05 6.00 -29.11
CA SER A 21 8.64 4.59 -29.04
C SER A 21 9.78 3.68 -28.57
N TRP A 22 9.42 2.58 -27.93
CA TRP A 22 10.34 1.62 -27.36
C TRP A 22 9.98 0.21 -27.82
N GLY A 23 10.94 -0.54 -28.35
CA GLY A 23 10.81 -1.98 -28.53
C GLY A 23 11.36 -2.69 -27.29
N VAL A 24 10.46 -3.25 -26.47
CA VAL A 24 10.83 -3.97 -25.25
C VAL A 24 10.51 -5.45 -25.43
N GLY A 25 11.48 -6.32 -25.16
CA GLY A 25 11.38 -7.75 -25.45
C GLY A 25 11.48 -8.64 -24.20
N THR A 26 12.35 -9.62 -24.26
CA THR A 26 12.47 -10.77 -23.38
C THR A 26 12.49 -10.42 -21.90
N ASN A 27 13.24 -9.41 -21.48
CA ASN A 27 13.37 -9.07 -20.05
C ASN A 27 12.05 -8.57 -19.45
N LEU A 28 11.23 -7.85 -20.24
CA LEU A 28 9.89 -7.44 -19.78
C LEU A 28 8.96 -8.65 -19.68
N ILE A 29 8.94 -9.49 -20.73
CA ILE A 29 8.02 -10.64 -20.80
C ILE A 29 8.35 -11.69 -19.74
N THR A 30 9.63 -11.94 -19.50
CA THR A 30 10.08 -12.94 -18.52
C THR A 30 10.26 -12.39 -17.12
N SER A 31 10.19 -11.06 -16.94
CA SER A 31 10.54 -10.39 -15.66
C SER A 31 11.88 -10.91 -15.11
N LYS A 32 12.92 -10.91 -15.95
CA LYS A 32 14.17 -11.65 -15.76
C LYS A 32 14.80 -11.51 -14.37
N ASP A 33 14.73 -10.32 -13.78
CA ASP A 33 15.32 -10.05 -12.46
C ASP A 33 14.41 -10.49 -11.30
N CYS A 34 13.10 -10.70 -11.55
CA CYS A 34 12.13 -11.18 -10.57
C CYS A 34 11.02 -11.98 -11.28
N PRO A 35 11.33 -13.23 -11.76
CA PRO A 35 10.41 -14.00 -12.61
C PRO A 35 9.23 -14.61 -11.87
N SER A 36 9.19 -14.49 -10.55
CA SER A 36 8.11 -15.00 -9.72
C SER A 36 7.72 -14.02 -8.62
N PHE A 37 6.42 -13.97 -8.30
CA PHE A 37 5.94 -13.26 -7.13
C PHE A 37 5.94 -14.18 -5.91
N GLY A 38 6.66 -13.80 -4.85
CA GLY A 38 6.60 -14.51 -3.57
C GLY A 38 5.24 -14.24 -2.90
N GLY A 39 4.34 -15.21 -2.95
CA GLY A 39 3.09 -15.16 -2.20
C GLY A 39 3.26 -15.77 -0.80
N VAL A 40 2.75 -15.08 0.22
CA VAL A 40 2.75 -15.59 1.60
C VAL A 40 1.35 -15.43 2.19
N TYR A 41 0.86 -16.51 2.79
CA TYR A 41 -0.42 -16.52 3.50
C TYR A 41 -0.19 -16.68 5.00
N LYS A 42 -0.77 -15.79 5.80
CA LYS A 42 -0.64 -15.79 7.26
C LYS A 42 -2.01 -15.59 7.92
N LEU A 43 -2.27 -16.37 8.97
CA LEU A 43 -3.44 -16.16 9.83
C LEU A 43 -3.31 -14.81 10.54
N ALA A 44 -4.32 -13.95 10.39
CA ALA A 44 -4.36 -12.62 11.01
C ALA A 44 -5.49 -12.48 12.03
N ALA A 45 -6.57 -13.25 11.91
CA ALA A 45 -7.68 -13.26 12.86
C ALA A 45 -8.45 -14.58 12.81
N ILE A 46 -9.16 -14.90 13.89
CA ILE A 46 -10.13 -15.99 13.97
C ILE A 46 -11.45 -15.39 14.43
N GLN A 47 -12.54 -15.74 13.76
CA GLN A 47 -13.87 -15.33 14.18
C GLN A 47 -14.36 -16.24 15.34
N ASN A 48 -14.83 -15.65 16.43
CA ASN A 48 -15.43 -16.37 17.55
C ASN A 48 -16.91 -16.71 17.26
N ALA A 49 -17.57 -17.39 18.22
CA ALA A 49 -18.98 -17.78 18.09
C ALA A 49 -19.94 -16.59 17.99
N GLU A 50 -19.56 -15.44 18.53
CA GLU A 50 -20.29 -14.18 18.52
C GLU A 50 -20.07 -13.37 17.23
N GLY A 51 -19.26 -13.89 16.29
CA GLY A 51 -18.93 -13.23 15.03
C GLY A 51 -17.84 -12.17 15.11
N GLN A 52 -17.17 -12.01 16.27
CA GLN A 52 -16.09 -11.03 16.45
C GLN A 52 -14.77 -11.60 15.96
N PHE A 53 -13.96 -10.77 15.31
CA PHE A 53 -12.62 -11.14 14.87
C PHE A 53 -11.60 -10.98 16.00
N ILE A 54 -11.09 -12.10 16.49
CA ILE A 54 -10.01 -12.14 17.49
C ILE A 54 -8.66 -12.04 16.75
N PRO A 55 -7.89 -10.98 16.98
CA PRO A 55 -6.61 -10.79 16.30
C PRO A 55 -5.62 -11.93 16.60
N LYS A 56 -4.87 -12.34 15.59
CA LYS A 56 -3.78 -13.32 15.69
C LYS A 56 -2.54 -12.78 15.01
N ILE A 57 -1.38 -13.12 15.53
CA ILE A 57 -0.09 -12.70 15.00
C ILE A 57 0.83 -13.89 14.81
N LYS A 58 1.61 -13.87 13.73
CA LYS A 58 2.73 -14.78 13.59
C LYS A 58 4.02 -14.06 14.00
N ILE A 59 4.70 -14.61 14.98
CA ILE A 59 5.99 -14.12 15.47
C ILE A 59 7.12 -14.71 14.62
N SER A 60 8.15 -13.93 14.39
CA SER A 60 9.34 -14.32 13.65
C SER A 60 10.54 -13.54 14.19
N GLU A 61 11.71 -14.16 14.19
CA GLU A 61 12.98 -13.47 14.49
C GLU A 61 13.26 -12.33 13.49
N ASN A 62 12.81 -12.48 12.24
CA ASN A 62 12.86 -11.41 11.26
C ASN A 62 11.62 -10.51 11.42
N THR A 63 11.85 -9.26 11.84
CA THR A 63 10.80 -8.25 12.07
C THR A 63 9.97 -7.97 10.82
N GLU A 64 10.55 -8.04 9.63
CA GLU A 64 9.83 -7.86 8.36
C GLU A 64 8.79 -8.97 8.09
N LYS A 65 8.95 -10.14 8.76
CA LYS A 65 8.01 -11.27 8.65
C LYS A 65 6.92 -11.26 9.72
N ILE A 66 6.96 -10.31 10.65
CA ILE A 66 5.91 -10.13 11.66
C ILE A 66 4.72 -9.45 10.98
N THR A 67 3.56 -10.13 11.00
CA THR A 67 2.34 -9.64 10.36
C THR A 67 1.60 -8.61 11.22
N ASN A 68 0.79 -7.77 10.58
CA ASN A 68 -0.19 -6.97 11.29
C ASN A 68 -1.43 -7.82 11.62
N PRO A 69 -1.86 -7.90 12.89
CA PRO A 69 -2.97 -8.75 13.32
C PRO A 69 -4.34 -8.17 12.92
N GLY A 70 -5.38 -9.01 13.02
CA GLY A 70 -6.78 -8.60 12.94
C GLY A 70 -7.36 -8.57 11.52
N ASN A 71 -8.68 -8.34 11.46
CA ASN A 71 -9.40 -8.04 10.22
C ASN A 71 -9.21 -6.55 9.91
N LYS A 72 -8.63 -6.24 8.76
CA LYS A 72 -8.11 -4.90 8.43
C LYS A 72 -8.67 -4.38 7.12
N THR A 73 -8.68 -3.06 7.02
CA THR A 73 -8.85 -2.33 5.76
C THR A 73 -7.70 -1.34 5.54
N ILE A 74 -7.67 -0.71 4.38
CA ILE A 74 -6.68 0.28 3.98
C ILE A 74 -7.39 1.50 3.42
N TYR A 75 -7.08 2.66 3.98
CA TYR A 75 -7.50 3.94 3.43
C TYR A 75 -6.34 4.66 2.80
N ARG A 76 -6.54 5.17 1.60
CA ARG A 76 -5.64 6.12 0.96
C ARG A 76 -6.10 7.53 1.25
N ILE A 77 -5.18 8.36 1.71
CA ILE A 77 -5.44 9.72 2.17
C ILE A 77 -4.86 10.70 1.15
N TYR A 78 -5.70 11.62 0.70
CA TYR A 78 -5.35 12.66 -0.24
C TYR A 78 -5.51 14.04 0.39
N ASP A 79 -4.71 14.96 -0.04
CA ASP A 79 -4.91 16.38 0.24
C ASP A 79 -6.21 16.86 -0.45
N LYS A 80 -7.08 17.56 0.29
CA LYS A 80 -8.42 17.95 -0.20
C LYS A 80 -8.36 18.95 -1.36
N GLU A 81 -7.37 19.86 -1.37
CA GLU A 81 -7.25 20.91 -2.38
C GLU A 81 -6.49 20.42 -3.62
N THR A 82 -5.37 19.76 -3.42
CA THR A 82 -4.46 19.37 -4.51
C THR A 82 -4.72 17.97 -5.06
N HIS A 83 -5.48 17.13 -4.35
CA HIS A 83 -5.68 15.70 -4.60
C HIS A 83 -4.37 14.88 -4.64
N MET A 84 -3.30 15.42 -4.07
CA MET A 84 -2.03 14.71 -3.98
C MET A 84 -2.06 13.71 -2.82
N LEU A 85 -1.45 12.55 -3.06
CA LEU A 85 -1.33 11.49 -2.05
C LEU A 85 -0.55 11.98 -0.83
N ARG A 86 -1.10 11.77 0.37
CA ARG A 86 -0.47 12.07 1.66
C ARG A 86 0.11 10.81 2.29
N ALA A 87 -0.70 9.77 2.46
CA ALA A 87 -0.29 8.51 3.06
C ALA A 87 -1.34 7.41 2.79
N ASP A 88 -0.97 6.15 3.03
CA ASP A 88 -1.91 5.05 3.20
C ASP A 88 -2.00 4.70 4.69
N LEU A 89 -3.21 4.47 5.20
CA LEU A 89 -3.49 4.09 6.58
C LEU A 89 -4.05 2.66 6.62
N ILE A 90 -3.37 1.75 7.31
CA ILE A 90 -3.88 0.42 7.62
C ILE A 90 -4.51 0.46 9.01
N CYS A 91 -5.76 0.05 9.11
CA CYS A 91 -6.53 0.03 10.35
C CYS A 91 -7.40 -1.22 10.46
N PHE A 92 -8.04 -1.45 11.60
CA PHE A 92 -9.07 -2.48 11.68
C PHE A 92 -10.29 -2.09 10.84
N ALA A 93 -10.98 -3.09 10.30
CA ALA A 93 -12.13 -2.87 9.43
C ALA A 93 -13.36 -2.27 10.16
N ASP A 94 -13.36 -2.28 11.50
CA ASP A 94 -14.37 -1.68 12.35
C ASP A 94 -14.05 -0.23 12.79
N GLU A 95 -12.86 0.28 12.43
CA GLU A 95 -12.51 1.67 12.70
C GLU A 95 -13.18 2.61 11.69
N VAL A 96 -13.82 3.65 12.18
CA VAL A 96 -14.49 4.65 11.37
C VAL A 96 -13.72 5.97 11.49
N TYR A 97 -13.49 6.61 10.36
CA TYR A 97 -12.78 7.89 10.28
C TYR A 97 -13.68 8.96 9.66
N ASP A 98 -13.71 10.14 10.29
CA ASP A 98 -14.37 11.33 9.74
C ASP A 98 -13.28 12.29 9.20
N PRO A 99 -13.26 12.59 7.88
CA PRO A 99 -12.31 13.55 7.33
C PRO A 99 -12.43 14.98 7.87
N GLU A 100 -13.51 15.30 8.57
CA GLU A 100 -13.69 16.60 9.24
C GLU A 100 -13.03 16.64 10.64
N GLU A 101 -12.51 15.51 11.14
CA GLU A 101 -11.74 15.43 12.39
C GLU A 101 -10.23 15.40 12.14
N ASP A 102 -9.45 15.77 13.17
CA ASP A 102 -7.99 15.71 13.12
C ASP A 102 -7.52 14.24 13.11
N LEU A 103 -6.61 13.88 12.20
CA LEU A 103 -6.04 12.54 12.09
C LEU A 103 -4.53 12.57 12.34
N LEU A 104 -4.10 11.82 13.36
CA LEU A 104 -2.68 11.64 13.65
C LEU A 104 -2.15 10.38 12.93
N LEU A 105 -1.20 10.58 12.04
CA LEU A 105 -0.44 9.52 11.36
C LEU A 105 0.94 9.38 11.99
N PHE A 106 1.49 8.18 11.98
CA PHE A 106 2.85 7.93 12.44
C PHE A 106 3.45 6.69 11.75
N ASP A 107 4.76 6.76 11.48
CA ASP A 107 5.52 5.63 10.96
C ASP A 107 5.65 4.55 12.05
N PRO A 108 5.11 3.34 11.88
CA PRO A 108 5.18 2.28 12.90
C PRO A 108 6.61 1.82 13.19
N ASN A 109 7.57 2.08 12.29
CA ASN A 109 8.99 1.76 12.49
C ASN A 109 9.78 2.91 13.11
N ALA A 110 9.19 4.11 13.16
CA ALA A 110 9.80 5.33 13.69
C ALA A 110 8.73 6.22 14.33
N THR A 111 8.16 5.78 15.44
CA THR A 111 6.96 6.35 16.09
C THR A 111 7.09 7.83 16.51
N TRP A 112 8.31 8.38 16.52
CA TRP A 112 8.56 9.82 16.71
C TRP A 112 8.24 10.65 15.45
N LYS A 113 8.19 10.02 14.26
CA LYS A 113 7.78 10.68 13.02
C LYS A 113 6.25 10.69 12.97
N LYS A 114 5.69 11.84 13.27
CA LYS A 114 4.24 12.03 13.33
C LYS A 114 3.82 13.14 12.38
N THR A 115 2.67 12.95 11.76
CA THR A 115 2.00 13.95 10.92
C THR A 115 0.58 14.13 11.41
N LEU A 116 0.21 15.34 11.79
CA LEU A 116 -1.16 15.69 12.15
C LEU A 116 -1.84 16.27 10.91
N LEU A 117 -2.83 15.57 10.39
CA LEU A 117 -3.72 16.08 9.35
C LEU A 117 -4.90 16.77 10.04
N LYS A 118 -5.12 18.04 9.69
CA LYS A 118 -6.24 18.81 10.23
C LYS A 118 -7.55 18.41 9.57
N GLY A 119 -8.61 18.29 10.36
CA GLY A 119 -9.95 18.06 9.87
C GLY A 119 -10.35 19.04 8.76
N GLY A 120 -11.04 18.54 7.75
CA GLY A 120 -11.44 19.31 6.59
C GLY A 120 -10.35 19.59 5.55
N THR A 121 -9.07 19.14 5.77
CA THR A 121 -7.96 19.37 4.83
C THR A 121 -7.57 18.13 4.01
N TYR A 122 -8.18 17.00 4.26
CA TYR A 122 -7.90 15.75 3.58
C TYR A 122 -9.19 15.00 3.20
N THR A 123 -9.06 14.03 2.31
CA THR A 123 -10.10 13.07 1.95
C THR A 123 -9.53 11.65 2.09
N MET A 124 -10.42 10.68 2.28
CA MET A 124 -10.06 9.27 2.41
C MET A 124 -10.81 8.41 1.40
N LYS A 125 -10.11 7.41 0.85
CA LYS A 125 -10.68 6.41 -0.06
C LYS A 125 -10.29 5.01 0.43
N GLU A 126 -11.27 4.17 0.70
CA GLU A 126 -11.02 2.77 0.98
C GLU A 126 -10.50 2.07 -0.28
N LEU A 127 -9.42 1.30 -0.14
CA LEU A 127 -8.76 0.64 -1.27
C LEU A 127 -9.22 -0.80 -1.49
N LEU A 128 -9.71 -1.47 -0.44
CA LEU A 128 -10.14 -2.86 -0.56
C LEU A 128 -11.48 -2.94 -1.29
N GLN A 129 -11.53 -3.86 -2.26
CA GLN A 129 -12.75 -4.17 -3.00
C GLN A 129 -13.08 -5.66 -2.83
N PRO A 130 -14.34 -6.01 -2.63
CA PRO A 130 -14.76 -7.40 -2.54
C PRO A 130 -14.63 -8.07 -3.91
N ILE A 131 -13.78 -9.11 -3.99
CA ILE A 131 -13.60 -9.90 -5.21
C ILE A 131 -14.51 -11.15 -5.16
N PHE A 132 -14.50 -11.86 -4.03
CA PHE A 132 -15.35 -13.00 -3.80
C PHE A 132 -16.19 -12.81 -2.54
N ILE A 133 -17.50 -13.04 -2.63
CA ILE A 133 -18.42 -13.05 -1.49
C ILE A 133 -19.19 -14.37 -1.51
N HIS A 134 -19.10 -15.14 -0.43
CA HIS A 134 -19.73 -16.46 -0.31
C HIS A 134 -19.43 -17.42 -1.46
N GLY A 135 -18.21 -17.38 -1.99
CA GLY A 135 -17.78 -18.23 -3.11
C GLY A 135 -18.15 -17.71 -4.49
N GLU A 136 -18.89 -16.63 -4.60
CA GLU A 136 -19.24 -16.00 -5.87
C GLU A 136 -18.29 -14.84 -6.20
N CYS A 137 -17.76 -14.82 -7.43
CA CYS A 137 -16.99 -13.68 -7.91
C CYS A 137 -17.90 -12.47 -8.15
N LYS A 138 -17.63 -11.38 -7.43
CA LYS A 138 -18.38 -10.11 -7.56
C LYS A 138 -17.60 -9.05 -8.36
N TYR A 139 -16.36 -9.37 -8.71
CA TYR A 139 -15.49 -8.45 -9.45
C TYR A 139 -15.66 -8.65 -10.95
N GLU A 140 -16.01 -7.57 -11.64
CA GLU A 140 -15.99 -7.51 -13.11
C GLU A 140 -14.66 -6.92 -13.56
N SER A 141 -13.90 -7.66 -14.37
CA SER A 141 -12.60 -7.19 -14.87
C SER A 141 -12.78 -6.03 -15.82
N PRO A 142 -12.21 -4.85 -15.53
CA PRO A 142 -12.28 -3.71 -16.44
C PRO A 142 -11.50 -3.98 -17.73
N SER A 143 -11.83 -3.26 -18.77
CA SER A 143 -11.09 -3.31 -20.04
C SER A 143 -9.68 -2.73 -19.88
N VAL A 144 -8.77 -3.09 -20.79
CA VAL A 144 -7.39 -2.55 -20.80
C VAL A 144 -7.37 -1.01 -20.86
N LYS A 145 -8.34 -0.40 -21.56
CA LYS A 145 -8.45 1.07 -21.65
C LYS A 145 -8.82 1.69 -20.31
N GLU A 146 -9.76 1.09 -19.60
CA GLU A 146 -10.16 1.54 -18.26
C GLU A 146 -9.01 1.36 -17.25
N ILE A 147 -8.30 0.23 -17.29
CA ILE A 147 -7.11 0.01 -16.48
C ILE A 147 -6.03 1.07 -16.75
N ALA A 148 -5.80 1.40 -18.03
CA ALA A 148 -4.82 2.42 -18.42
C ALA A 148 -5.23 3.83 -17.95
N ALA A 149 -6.52 4.16 -18.04
CA ALA A 149 -7.08 5.42 -17.52
C ALA A 149 -6.91 5.51 -16.00
N PHE A 150 -7.33 4.49 -15.26
CA PHE A 150 -7.15 4.38 -13.81
C PHE A 150 -5.69 4.53 -13.39
N CYS A 151 -4.78 3.83 -14.07
CA CYS A 151 -3.35 3.94 -13.81
C CYS A 151 -2.82 5.38 -14.02
N LYS A 152 -3.31 6.07 -15.06
CA LYS A 152 -2.94 7.47 -15.34
C LYS A 152 -3.46 8.40 -14.24
N GLU A 153 -4.69 8.23 -13.80
CA GLU A 153 -5.32 9.02 -12.74
C GLU A 153 -4.59 8.82 -11.40
N GLU A 154 -4.38 7.58 -10.96
CA GLU A 154 -3.67 7.29 -9.71
C GLU A 154 -2.21 7.80 -9.74
N LYS A 155 -1.53 7.70 -10.88
CA LYS A 155 -0.17 8.27 -11.03
C LYS A 155 -0.16 9.80 -10.97
N ALA A 156 -1.24 10.47 -11.34
CA ALA A 156 -1.33 11.93 -11.27
C ALA A 156 -1.41 12.42 -9.81
N THR A 157 -1.89 11.59 -8.89
CA THR A 157 -1.94 11.92 -7.46
C THR A 157 -0.59 11.83 -6.74
N LEU A 158 0.42 11.20 -7.38
CA LEU A 158 1.74 11.04 -6.78
C LEU A 158 2.58 12.32 -6.93
N TRP A 159 3.30 12.68 -5.87
CA TRP A 159 4.29 13.75 -5.90
C TRP A 159 5.41 13.45 -6.89
N ASP A 160 6.00 14.48 -7.47
CA ASP A 160 7.09 14.31 -8.46
C ASP A 160 8.30 13.61 -7.85
N GLU A 161 8.55 13.80 -6.56
CA GLU A 161 9.59 13.12 -5.80
C GLU A 161 9.39 11.60 -5.75
N THR A 162 8.14 11.14 -5.68
CA THR A 162 7.79 9.72 -5.68
C THR A 162 7.92 9.09 -7.08
N LYS A 163 7.74 9.90 -8.14
CA LYS A 163 7.83 9.47 -9.55
C LYS A 163 9.24 9.44 -10.11
N ARG A 164 10.26 9.83 -9.33
CA ARG A 164 11.66 9.84 -9.78
C ARG A 164 12.15 8.44 -10.14
N LEU A 165 12.93 8.33 -11.21
CA LEU A 165 13.59 7.07 -11.59
C LEU A 165 14.73 6.70 -10.62
N PHE A 166 15.38 7.70 -10.03
CA PHE A 166 16.48 7.52 -9.11
C PHE A 166 16.09 8.11 -7.75
N ASN A 167 16.31 7.33 -6.70
CA ASN A 167 16.01 7.70 -5.31
C ASN A 167 14.60 8.26 -5.14
N PRO A 168 13.53 7.55 -5.58
CA PRO A 168 12.17 8.00 -5.37
C PRO A 168 11.88 8.11 -3.87
N HIS A 169 11.09 9.10 -3.50
CA HIS A 169 10.52 9.13 -2.15
C HIS A 169 9.57 7.94 -1.96
N LYS A 170 9.60 7.37 -0.79
CA LYS A 170 8.67 6.30 -0.40
C LYS A 170 7.30 6.90 -0.08
N VAL A 171 6.26 6.20 -0.47
CA VAL A 171 4.92 6.46 0.04
C VAL A 171 4.86 6.00 1.49
N TYR A 172 4.31 6.83 2.36
CA TYR A 172 4.12 6.47 3.78
C TYR A 172 2.94 5.50 3.89
N VAL A 173 3.16 4.43 4.65
CA VAL A 173 2.14 3.44 5.00
C VAL A 173 2.14 3.35 6.52
N ASP A 174 1.13 3.94 7.11
CA ASP A 174 1.01 4.10 8.55
C ASP A 174 -0.02 3.10 9.12
N LEU A 175 0.06 2.86 10.41
CA LEU A 175 -0.93 2.06 11.14
C LEU A 175 -1.82 2.97 11.98
N SER A 176 -3.08 2.55 12.18
CA SER A 176 -3.91 3.18 13.21
C SER A 176 -3.29 2.92 14.60
N GLN A 177 -3.57 3.82 15.55
CA GLN A 177 -3.08 3.66 16.93
C GLN A 177 -3.59 2.34 17.52
N LYS A 178 -4.87 2.03 17.35
CA LYS A 178 -5.50 0.79 17.83
C LYS A 178 -4.80 -0.46 17.28
N LEU A 179 -4.51 -0.48 15.96
CA LEU A 179 -3.82 -1.60 15.34
C LEU A 179 -2.37 -1.73 15.83
N TYR A 180 -1.67 -0.61 15.98
CA TYR A 180 -0.30 -0.60 16.49
C TYR A 180 -0.23 -1.11 17.94
N ASP A 181 -1.13 -0.64 18.82
CA ASP A 181 -1.19 -1.04 20.22
C ASP A 181 -1.51 -2.54 20.33
N THR A 182 -2.52 -3.02 19.60
CA THR A 182 -2.88 -4.45 19.57
C THR A 182 -1.70 -5.32 19.09
N LYS A 183 -0.98 -4.87 18.06
CA LYS A 183 0.22 -5.59 17.58
C LYS A 183 1.29 -5.65 18.67
N THR A 184 1.53 -4.55 19.36
CA THR A 184 2.52 -4.45 20.42
C THR A 184 2.16 -5.32 21.62
N GLU A 185 0.90 -5.32 22.04
CA GLU A 185 0.38 -6.18 23.12
C GLU A 185 0.57 -7.65 22.80
N LEU A 186 0.16 -8.11 21.62
CA LEU A 186 0.32 -9.50 21.19
C LEU A 186 1.79 -9.94 21.12
N LEU A 187 2.70 -9.04 20.73
CA LEU A 187 4.13 -9.33 20.73
C LEU A 187 4.67 -9.45 22.15
N ASN A 188 4.23 -8.59 23.08
CA ASN A 188 4.64 -8.63 24.47
C ASN A 188 4.10 -9.87 25.20
N GLU A 189 2.89 -10.32 24.89
CA GLU A 189 2.32 -11.55 25.46
C GLU A 189 3.08 -12.80 25.05
N ALA A 190 3.59 -12.83 23.84
CA ALA A 190 4.30 -13.98 23.31
C ALA A 190 5.75 -14.08 23.79
N HIS A 191 6.28 -13.05 24.43
CA HIS A 191 7.60 -13.06 25.08
C HIS A 191 7.54 -13.43 26.58
N LYS A 192 6.35 -13.68 27.11
CA LYS A 192 6.13 -14.21 28.47
C LYS A 192 6.13 -15.73 28.46
#